data_8e1246008f1b61754e0bcc86ab4cafcf
#
_entry.id   8e1246008f1b61754e0bcc86ab4cafcf
#
_cell.length_a   1.000
_cell.length_b   1.000
_cell.length_c   1.000
_cell.angle_alpha   90.00
_cell.angle_beta   90.00
_cell.angle_gamma   90.00
#
_symmetry.space_group_name_H-M   'P 1'
#
loop_
_entity.id
_entity.type
_entity.pdbx_description
1 polymer ?
#
loop_
_entity_poly.entity_id
_entity_poly.type
_entity_poly.pdbx_seq_one_letter_code
_entity_poly.pdbx_strand_id
1 'polypeptide(L)'
;VPPSQRLLRAAEELFGERSYWRTTVADICARAGIATGSFYAHFDSKAEIFGAVVRQINEDLRKAIRAALETAGSGQRARERASFRAFFTLLSQRPWIDRIVREAEFVAPAVFREYYEHLTRGYARGVRQAQLDREVDARYDPEVIAYMYTGIGNFIGMRWADWTAGGQVPDDVVDDVLEVLRRGLPPLGPPARHVSS
;
A
#
# COMPACT_ATOMS: atom_id res chain seq x y z
N VAL A 1 -17.54 -20.77 -4.61
CA VAL A 1 -16.61 -20.05 -3.74
C VAL A 1 -16.77 -20.59 -2.33
N PRO A 2 -15.68 -21.00 -1.63
CA PRO A 2 -15.74 -21.49 -0.26
C PRO A 2 -16.36 -20.50 0.73
N PRO A 3 -17.04 -20.97 1.80
CA PRO A 3 -17.69 -20.10 2.77
C PRO A 3 -16.75 -19.06 3.40
N SER A 4 -15.53 -19.45 3.73
CA SER A 4 -14.52 -18.52 4.27
C SER A 4 -14.18 -17.37 3.33
N GLN A 5 -14.08 -17.62 2.04
CA GLN A 5 -13.84 -16.56 1.03
C GLN A 5 -15.07 -15.66 0.84
N ARG A 6 -16.28 -16.20 0.96
CA ARG A 6 -17.51 -15.39 0.90
C ARG A 6 -17.58 -14.45 2.09
N LEU A 7 -17.27 -14.97 3.31
CA LEU A 7 -17.20 -14.17 4.52
C LEU A 7 -16.13 -13.06 4.38
N LEU A 8 -14.95 -13.41 3.85
CA LEU A 8 -13.84 -12.47 3.71
C LEU A 8 -14.19 -11.30 2.76
N ARG A 9 -14.82 -11.60 1.61
CA ARG A 9 -15.29 -10.57 0.67
C ARG A 9 -16.36 -9.68 1.29
N ALA A 10 -17.37 -10.28 1.93
CA ALA A 10 -18.42 -9.54 2.61
C ALA A 10 -17.88 -8.63 3.72
N ALA A 11 -16.89 -9.14 4.48
CA ALA A 11 -16.22 -8.37 5.52
C ALA A 11 -15.46 -7.17 4.95
N GLU A 12 -14.68 -7.37 3.87
CA GLU A 12 -13.96 -6.29 3.22
C GLU A 12 -14.90 -5.20 2.70
N GLU A 13 -15.97 -5.57 1.99
CA GLU A 13 -16.98 -4.63 1.50
C GLU A 13 -17.59 -3.81 2.66
N LEU A 14 -18.03 -4.48 3.72
CA LEU A 14 -18.67 -3.83 4.86
C LEU A 14 -17.71 -2.95 5.66
N PHE A 15 -16.49 -3.39 5.89
CA PHE A 15 -15.45 -2.55 6.51
C PHE A 15 -15.13 -1.35 5.62
N GLY A 16 -15.10 -1.55 4.31
CA GLY A 16 -14.96 -0.49 3.32
C GLY A 16 -16.13 0.49 3.30
N GLU A 17 -17.37 0.05 3.45
CA GLU A 17 -18.57 0.90 3.47
C GLU A 17 -18.73 1.68 4.79
N ARG A 18 -18.54 1.02 5.94
CA ARG A 18 -19.04 1.49 7.25
C ARG A 18 -17.96 1.60 8.32
N SER A 19 -16.75 1.12 8.11
CA SER A 19 -15.69 0.90 9.11
C SER A 19 -15.85 -0.38 9.95
N TYR A 20 -14.73 -0.78 10.60
CA TYR A 20 -14.73 -1.90 11.54
C TYR A 20 -15.76 -1.73 12.68
N TRP A 21 -15.82 -0.53 13.27
CA TRP A 21 -16.61 -0.26 14.46
C TRP A 21 -18.12 -0.36 14.22
N ARG A 22 -18.56 -0.04 13.02
CA ARG A 22 -19.98 -0.04 12.61
C ARG A 22 -20.43 -1.32 11.93
N THR A 23 -19.57 -2.32 11.81
CA THR A 23 -19.86 -3.61 11.19
C THR A 23 -19.97 -4.69 12.26
N THR A 24 -21.01 -5.53 12.20
CA THR A 24 -21.18 -6.67 13.09
C THR A 24 -20.93 -7.99 12.37
N VAL A 25 -20.70 -9.08 13.14
CA VAL A 25 -20.61 -10.43 12.56
C VAL A 25 -21.91 -10.83 11.86
N ALA A 26 -23.06 -10.42 12.40
CA ALA A 26 -24.37 -10.67 11.78
C ALA A 26 -24.48 -10.01 10.40
N ASP A 27 -24.00 -8.75 10.26
CA ASP A 27 -23.98 -8.05 8.96
C ASP A 27 -23.11 -8.80 7.94
N ILE A 28 -21.92 -9.24 8.37
CA ILE A 28 -20.99 -10.00 7.49
C ILE A 28 -21.65 -11.31 7.03
N CYS A 29 -22.26 -12.04 7.94
CA CYS A 29 -22.96 -13.29 7.64
C CYS A 29 -24.12 -13.08 6.68
N ALA A 30 -24.95 -12.05 6.93
CA ALA A 30 -26.06 -11.69 6.06
C ALA A 30 -25.59 -11.33 4.65
N ARG A 31 -24.55 -10.50 4.51
CA ARG A 31 -23.95 -10.11 3.24
C ARG A 31 -23.34 -11.32 2.50
N ALA A 32 -22.72 -12.25 3.24
CA ALA A 32 -22.11 -13.45 2.70
C ALA A 32 -23.15 -14.55 2.34
N GLY A 33 -24.41 -14.42 2.80
CA GLY A 33 -25.43 -15.47 2.67
C GLY A 33 -25.06 -16.73 3.46
N ILE A 34 -24.54 -16.57 4.69
CA ILE A 34 -24.08 -17.63 5.57
C ILE A 34 -24.76 -17.48 6.93
N ALA A 35 -25.21 -18.58 7.53
CA ALA A 35 -25.80 -18.55 8.88
C ALA A 35 -24.75 -18.09 9.90
N THR A 36 -25.17 -17.23 10.85
CA THR A 36 -24.25 -16.67 11.87
C THR A 36 -23.51 -17.75 12.67
N GLY A 37 -24.16 -18.88 12.97
CA GLY A 37 -23.50 -20.01 13.64
C GLY A 37 -22.33 -20.61 12.85
N SER A 38 -22.38 -20.52 11.52
CA SER A 38 -21.31 -21.04 10.65
C SER A 38 -20.08 -20.10 10.57
N PHE A 39 -20.22 -18.85 10.98
CA PHE A 39 -19.09 -17.91 11.04
C PHE A 39 -17.96 -18.44 11.92
N TYR A 40 -18.33 -18.90 13.13
CA TYR A 40 -17.38 -19.35 14.15
C TYR A 40 -16.68 -20.68 13.80
N ALA A 41 -17.11 -21.37 12.73
CA ALA A 41 -16.35 -22.47 12.16
C ALA A 41 -15.15 -22.00 11.30
N HIS A 42 -15.08 -20.71 10.97
CA HIS A 42 -14.06 -20.14 10.09
C HIS A 42 -13.23 -19.05 10.73
N PHE A 43 -13.81 -18.27 11.64
CA PHE A 43 -13.15 -17.15 12.32
C PHE A 43 -13.63 -17.05 13.77
N ASP A 44 -12.71 -16.94 14.70
CA ASP A 44 -13.01 -16.89 16.14
C ASP A 44 -13.64 -15.55 16.56
N SER A 45 -13.43 -14.49 15.79
CA SER A 45 -13.92 -13.15 16.12
C SER A 45 -14.00 -12.22 14.90
N LYS A 46 -14.71 -11.07 15.10
CA LYS A 46 -14.69 -9.98 14.11
C LYS A 46 -13.28 -9.40 13.91
N ALA A 47 -12.45 -9.36 14.95
CA ALA A 47 -11.08 -8.88 14.85
C ALA A 47 -10.21 -9.86 14.04
N GLU A 48 -10.44 -11.15 14.13
CA GLU A 48 -9.72 -12.13 13.33
C GLU A 48 -10.02 -12.01 11.84
N ILE A 49 -11.30 -11.96 11.47
CA ILE A 49 -11.66 -11.78 10.05
C ILE A 49 -11.19 -10.41 9.53
N PHE A 50 -11.17 -9.37 10.35
CA PHE A 50 -10.61 -8.08 9.99
C PHE A 50 -9.10 -8.20 9.69
N GLY A 51 -8.35 -8.86 10.56
CA GLY A 51 -6.93 -9.15 10.31
C GLY A 51 -6.70 -9.96 9.03
N ALA A 52 -7.57 -10.94 8.76
CA ALA A 52 -7.53 -11.72 7.52
C ALA A 52 -7.81 -10.85 6.27
N VAL A 53 -8.73 -9.89 6.35
CA VAL A 53 -8.96 -8.89 5.29
C VAL A 53 -7.71 -8.06 5.03
N VAL A 54 -7.05 -7.54 6.07
CA VAL A 54 -5.82 -6.75 5.92
C VAL A 54 -4.70 -7.57 5.28
N ARG A 55 -4.53 -8.84 5.68
CA ARG A 55 -3.56 -9.74 5.04
C ARG A 55 -3.89 -10.02 3.57
N GLN A 56 -5.16 -10.19 3.24
CA GLN A 56 -5.60 -10.37 1.84
C GLN A 56 -5.29 -9.12 1.00
N ILE A 57 -5.58 -7.93 1.52
CA ILE A 57 -5.23 -6.65 0.86
C ILE A 57 -3.71 -6.58 0.60
N ASN A 58 -2.89 -6.94 1.59
CA ASN A 58 -1.43 -6.96 1.43
C ASN A 58 -0.99 -7.94 0.34
N GLU A 59 -1.59 -9.12 0.30
CA GLU A 59 -1.28 -10.13 -0.72
C GLU A 59 -1.68 -9.66 -2.12
N ASP A 60 -2.87 -9.07 -2.28
CA ASP A 60 -3.36 -8.52 -3.55
C ASP A 60 -2.43 -7.41 -4.06
N LEU A 61 -2.01 -6.50 -3.18
CA LEU A 61 -1.06 -5.44 -3.49
C LEU A 61 0.28 -6.01 -3.97
N ARG A 62 0.81 -6.98 -3.25
CA ARG A 62 2.09 -7.62 -3.63
C ARG A 62 1.98 -8.40 -4.93
N LYS A 63 0.84 -9.03 -5.22
CA LYS A 63 0.56 -9.68 -6.51
C LYS A 63 0.52 -8.64 -7.64
N ALA A 64 -0.19 -7.52 -7.43
CA ALA A 64 -0.27 -6.45 -8.43
C ALA A 64 1.12 -5.86 -8.75
N ILE A 65 1.93 -5.58 -7.72
CA ILE A 65 3.30 -5.09 -7.90
C ILE A 65 4.16 -6.12 -8.65
N ARG A 66 4.11 -7.39 -8.28
CA ARG A 66 4.88 -8.44 -8.99
C ARG A 66 4.51 -8.53 -10.46
N ALA A 67 3.21 -8.56 -10.77
CA ALA A 67 2.74 -8.60 -12.16
C ALA A 67 3.21 -7.37 -12.97
N ALA A 68 3.19 -6.18 -12.35
CA ALA A 68 3.67 -4.96 -12.99
C ALA A 68 5.20 -5.01 -13.23
N LEU A 69 5.96 -5.61 -12.33
CA LEU A 69 7.41 -5.77 -12.47
C LEU A 69 7.80 -6.77 -13.57
N GLU A 70 6.99 -7.79 -13.87
CA GLU A 70 7.22 -8.75 -14.94
C GLU A 70 7.18 -8.09 -16.32
N THR A 71 6.40 -7.01 -16.47
CA THR A 71 6.25 -6.25 -17.72
C THR A 71 6.98 -4.92 -17.72
N ALA A 72 7.63 -4.57 -16.61
CA ALA A 72 8.40 -3.34 -16.50
C ALA A 72 9.60 -3.34 -17.46
N GLY A 73 9.93 -2.16 -17.99
CA GLY A 73 11.17 -1.97 -18.74
C GLY A 73 12.43 -2.24 -17.89
N SER A 74 13.57 -2.29 -18.53
CA SER A 74 14.85 -2.47 -17.83
C SER A 74 15.23 -1.26 -16.99
N GLY A 75 15.95 -1.50 -15.89
CA GLY A 75 16.49 -0.49 -14.99
C GLY A 75 15.56 -0.14 -13.81
N GLN A 76 16.18 0.37 -12.76
CA GLN A 76 15.53 0.63 -11.48
C GLN A 76 14.35 1.62 -11.60
N ARG A 77 14.51 2.71 -12.38
CA ARG A 77 13.46 3.73 -12.57
C ARG A 77 12.17 3.14 -13.19
N ALA A 78 12.31 2.25 -14.19
CA ALA A 78 11.14 1.61 -14.80
C ALA A 78 10.43 0.69 -13.79
N ARG A 79 11.17 -0.02 -12.96
CA ARG A 79 10.66 -0.89 -11.90
C ARG A 79 9.96 -0.11 -10.79
N GLU A 80 10.54 1.01 -10.37
CA GLU A 80 9.93 1.90 -9.38
C GLU A 80 8.61 2.49 -9.90
N ARG A 81 8.62 3.00 -11.13
CA ARG A 81 7.41 3.55 -11.78
C ARG A 81 6.31 2.50 -11.89
N ALA A 82 6.64 1.29 -12.31
CA ALA A 82 5.69 0.18 -12.39
C ALA A 82 5.11 -0.18 -11.01
N SER A 83 5.94 -0.20 -9.97
CA SER A 83 5.52 -0.49 -8.60
C SER A 83 4.57 0.58 -8.04
N PHE A 84 4.91 1.86 -8.19
CA PHE A 84 4.05 2.97 -7.77
C PHE A 84 2.72 2.99 -8.51
N ARG A 85 2.75 2.77 -9.83
CA ARG A 85 1.52 2.70 -10.64
C ARG A 85 0.63 1.53 -10.22
N ALA A 86 1.18 0.35 -9.98
CA ALA A 86 0.41 -0.80 -9.51
C ALA A 86 -0.25 -0.52 -8.16
N PHE A 87 0.47 0.11 -7.23
CA PHE A 87 -0.04 0.54 -5.94
C PHE A 87 -1.19 1.54 -6.09
N PHE A 88 -0.99 2.62 -6.84
CA PHE A 88 -2.01 3.67 -7.03
C PHE A 88 -3.22 3.17 -7.81
N THR A 89 -3.04 2.29 -8.80
CA THR A 89 -4.14 1.66 -9.52
C THR A 89 -5.02 0.84 -8.57
N LEU A 90 -4.41 0.07 -7.68
CA LEU A 90 -5.16 -0.70 -6.68
C LEU A 90 -5.95 0.21 -5.73
N LEU A 91 -5.34 1.30 -5.24
CA LEU A 91 -6.03 2.27 -4.39
C LEU A 91 -7.20 2.94 -5.12
N SER A 92 -7.04 3.31 -6.39
CA SER A 92 -8.11 3.91 -7.19
C SER A 92 -9.27 2.94 -7.44
N GLN A 93 -8.99 1.67 -7.62
CA GLN A 93 -10.00 0.62 -7.80
C GLN A 93 -10.70 0.23 -6.50
N ARG A 94 -10.02 0.37 -5.37
CA ARG A 94 -10.48 -0.02 -4.02
C ARG A 94 -10.16 1.09 -3.01
N PRO A 95 -10.84 2.25 -3.09
CA PRO A 95 -10.50 3.44 -2.30
C PRO A 95 -10.64 3.25 -0.78
N TRP A 96 -11.33 2.20 -0.35
CA TRP A 96 -11.47 1.85 1.06
C TRP A 96 -10.23 1.19 1.69
N ILE A 97 -9.26 0.74 0.89
CA ILE A 97 -8.06 0.03 1.37
C ILE A 97 -7.32 0.86 2.42
N ASP A 98 -7.06 2.14 2.13
CA ASP A 98 -6.30 3.02 3.01
C ASP A 98 -6.98 3.16 4.38
N ARG A 99 -8.32 3.31 4.41
CA ARG A 99 -9.08 3.36 5.66
C ARG A 99 -8.98 2.05 6.44
N ILE A 100 -9.16 0.89 5.80
CA ILE A 100 -9.06 -0.41 6.46
C ILE A 100 -7.67 -0.60 7.05
N VAL A 101 -6.62 -0.27 6.30
CA VAL A 101 -5.24 -0.40 6.79
C VAL A 101 -4.98 0.54 7.97
N ARG A 102 -5.47 1.79 7.95
CA ARG A 102 -5.36 2.72 9.10
C ARG A 102 -6.13 2.24 10.32
N GLU A 103 -7.32 1.67 10.16
CA GLU A 103 -8.08 1.09 11.28
C GLU A 103 -7.33 -0.10 11.90
N ALA A 104 -6.51 -0.81 11.11
CA ALA A 104 -5.74 -1.95 11.63
C ALA A 104 -4.72 -1.55 12.70
N GLU A 105 -4.23 -0.32 12.71
CA GLU A 105 -3.34 0.18 13.77
C GLU A 105 -3.96 0.00 15.16
N PHE A 106 -5.28 0.22 15.27
CA PHE A 106 -6.01 0.18 16.54
C PHE A 106 -6.71 -1.17 16.78
N VAL A 107 -7.16 -1.85 15.73
CA VAL A 107 -7.95 -3.09 15.83
C VAL A 107 -7.05 -4.33 15.89
N ALA A 108 -5.98 -4.33 15.13
CA ALA A 108 -5.07 -5.48 14.96
C ALA A 108 -3.62 -5.00 14.78
N PRO A 109 -2.99 -4.38 15.79
CA PRO A 109 -1.68 -3.71 15.64
C PRO A 109 -0.56 -4.64 15.17
N ALA A 110 -0.61 -5.93 15.50
CA ALA A 110 0.34 -6.91 15.00
C ALA A 110 0.19 -7.11 13.47
N VAL A 111 -1.05 -7.14 12.97
CA VAL A 111 -1.34 -7.29 11.53
C VAL A 111 -0.99 -6.01 10.77
N PHE A 112 -1.21 -4.83 11.38
CA PHE A 112 -0.78 -3.55 10.84
C PHE A 112 0.74 -3.51 10.62
N ARG A 113 1.51 -3.93 11.62
CA ARG A 113 2.97 -4.03 11.52
C ARG A 113 3.38 -5.03 10.44
N GLU A 114 2.78 -6.23 10.44
CA GLU A 114 3.01 -7.27 9.44
C GLU A 114 2.77 -6.74 8.00
N TYR A 115 1.72 -5.92 7.80
CA TYR A 115 1.40 -5.31 6.50
C TYR A 115 2.58 -4.49 5.97
N TYR A 116 3.11 -3.57 6.78
CA TYR A 116 4.24 -2.72 6.36
C TYR A 116 5.55 -3.50 6.24
N GLU A 117 5.85 -4.41 7.15
CA GLU A 117 7.05 -5.26 7.07
C GLU A 117 7.08 -6.12 5.80
N HIS A 118 5.94 -6.66 5.39
CA HIS A 118 5.87 -7.45 4.16
C HIS A 118 6.04 -6.58 2.90
N LEU A 119 5.47 -5.40 2.90
CA LEU A 119 5.57 -4.47 1.78
C LEU A 119 7.01 -3.94 1.64
N THR A 120 7.57 -3.40 2.72
CA THR A 120 8.94 -2.84 2.73
C THR A 120 10.00 -3.89 2.45
N ARG A 121 9.84 -5.13 2.93
CA ARG A 121 10.75 -6.24 2.61
C ARG A 121 10.83 -6.52 1.10
N GLY A 122 9.72 -6.37 0.39
CA GLY A 122 9.68 -6.48 -1.07
C GLY A 122 10.51 -5.38 -1.75
N TYR A 123 10.29 -4.13 -1.35
CA TYR A 123 11.05 -2.98 -1.85
C TYR A 123 12.55 -3.07 -1.52
N ALA A 124 12.90 -3.40 -0.28
CA ALA A 124 14.31 -3.53 0.14
C ALA A 124 15.07 -4.57 -0.69
N ARG A 125 14.43 -5.68 -1.07
CA ARG A 125 15.05 -6.66 -1.99
C ARG A 125 15.31 -6.05 -3.36
N GLY A 126 14.37 -5.28 -3.91
CA GLY A 126 14.55 -4.58 -5.18
C GLY A 126 15.69 -3.58 -5.14
N VAL A 127 15.79 -2.80 -4.05
CA VAL A 127 16.89 -1.84 -3.83
C VAL A 127 18.25 -2.55 -3.74
N ARG A 128 18.35 -3.66 -2.99
CA ARG A 128 19.60 -4.45 -2.93
C ARG A 128 20.03 -4.95 -4.30
N GLN A 129 19.09 -5.39 -5.12
CA GLN A 129 19.42 -5.81 -6.49
C GLN A 129 19.94 -4.62 -7.30
N ALA A 130 19.27 -3.46 -7.23
CA ALA A 130 19.72 -2.24 -7.92
C ALA A 130 21.12 -1.77 -7.45
N GLN A 131 21.46 -1.99 -6.17
CA GLN A 131 22.81 -1.73 -5.67
C GLN A 131 23.85 -2.68 -6.26
N LEU A 132 23.52 -3.98 -6.40
CA LEU A 132 24.39 -4.95 -7.08
C LEU A 132 24.59 -4.59 -8.55
N ASP A 133 23.54 -4.10 -9.20
CA ASP A 133 23.55 -3.65 -10.59
C ASP A 133 24.20 -2.27 -10.78
N ARG A 134 24.64 -1.62 -9.69
CA ARG A 134 25.24 -0.28 -9.63
C ARG A 134 24.31 0.85 -10.11
N GLU A 135 23.01 0.65 -10.02
CA GLU A 135 21.97 1.65 -10.33
C GLU A 135 21.63 2.52 -9.10
N VAL A 136 21.87 1.99 -7.88
CA VAL A 136 21.69 2.67 -6.61
C VAL A 136 22.97 2.63 -5.81
N ASP A 137 23.34 3.72 -5.14
CA ASP A 137 24.53 3.80 -4.30
C ASP A 137 24.44 2.88 -3.09
N ALA A 138 25.41 1.98 -2.94
CA ALA A 138 25.45 0.97 -1.89
C ALA A 138 25.66 1.53 -0.47
N ARG A 139 26.00 2.83 -0.34
CA ARG A 139 26.13 3.50 0.99
C ARG A 139 24.78 3.66 1.71
N TYR A 140 23.66 3.64 0.98
CA TYR A 140 22.33 3.79 1.56
C TYR A 140 21.77 2.45 2.01
N ASP A 141 21.16 2.43 3.20
CA ASP A 141 20.47 1.24 3.69
C ASP A 141 19.22 0.96 2.84
N PRO A 142 19.09 -0.25 2.25
CA PRO A 142 17.91 -0.64 1.47
C PRO A 142 16.60 -0.60 2.25
N GLU A 143 16.65 -0.82 3.55
CA GLU A 143 15.45 -0.76 4.40
C GLU A 143 14.98 0.67 4.57
N VAL A 144 15.90 1.63 4.79
CA VAL A 144 15.56 3.06 4.87
C VAL A 144 14.91 3.53 3.58
N ILE A 145 15.49 3.18 2.41
CA ILE A 145 14.90 3.52 1.10
C ILE A 145 13.50 2.90 0.95
N ALA A 146 13.32 1.64 1.37
CA ALA A 146 12.02 0.96 1.28
C ALA A 146 10.95 1.64 2.14
N TYR A 147 11.28 2.08 3.35
CA TYR A 147 10.35 2.83 4.20
C TYR A 147 10.05 4.23 3.64
N MET A 148 11.04 4.91 3.05
CA MET A 148 10.81 6.19 2.35
C MET A 148 9.83 6.00 1.18
N TYR A 149 10.00 4.99 0.34
CA TYR A 149 9.08 4.69 -0.78
C TYR A 149 7.68 4.40 -0.29
N THR A 150 7.56 3.58 0.76
CA THR A 150 6.26 3.22 1.34
C THR A 150 5.56 4.44 1.93
N GLY A 151 6.28 5.28 2.69
CA GLY A 151 5.72 6.50 3.29
C GLY A 151 5.27 7.49 2.21
N ILE A 152 6.11 7.77 1.22
CA ILE A 152 5.76 8.66 0.10
C ILE A 152 4.56 8.11 -0.67
N GLY A 153 4.56 6.81 -1.01
CA GLY A 153 3.45 6.17 -1.70
C GLY A 153 2.13 6.31 -0.94
N ASN A 154 2.13 6.07 0.37
CA ASN A 154 0.94 6.21 1.20
C ASN A 154 0.39 7.64 1.20
N PHE A 155 1.22 8.66 1.42
CA PHE A 155 0.76 10.06 1.47
C PHE A 155 0.34 10.60 0.09
N ILE A 156 1.03 10.21 -0.98
CA ILE A 156 0.63 10.56 -2.35
C ILE A 156 -0.69 9.87 -2.70
N GLY A 157 -0.82 8.57 -2.39
CA GLY A 157 -2.07 7.83 -2.61
C GLY A 157 -3.24 8.45 -1.85
N MET A 158 -3.06 8.77 -0.57
CA MET A 158 -4.07 9.44 0.25
C MET A 158 -4.50 10.80 -0.37
N ARG A 159 -3.55 11.62 -0.81
CA ARG A 159 -3.85 12.95 -1.37
C ARG A 159 -4.62 12.89 -2.68
N TRP A 160 -4.23 12.01 -3.60
CA TRP A 160 -4.78 12.01 -4.96
C TRP A 160 -5.80 10.92 -5.23
N ALA A 161 -5.68 9.74 -4.62
CA ALA A 161 -6.64 8.65 -4.82
C ALA A 161 -7.78 8.66 -3.78
N ASP A 162 -7.49 8.94 -2.49
CA ASP A 162 -8.48 8.86 -1.42
C ASP A 162 -9.27 10.19 -1.26
N TRP A 163 -8.57 11.34 -1.20
CA TRP A 163 -9.22 12.64 -0.93
C TRP A 163 -9.85 13.28 -2.17
N THR A 164 -9.62 12.75 -3.36
CA THR A 164 -10.19 13.27 -4.60
C THR A 164 -11.25 12.30 -5.10
N ALA A 165 -12.52 12.72 -5.19
CA ALA A 165 -13.61 11.86 -5.65
C ALA A 165 -13.30 11.25 -7.02
N GLY A 166 -13.30 9.93 -7.10
CA GLY A 166 -12.90 9.20 -8.31
C GLY A 166 -11.41 9.34 -8.66
N GLY A 167 -10.59 9.73 -7.69
CA GLY A 167 -9.21 10.14 -7.88
C GLY A 167 -8.31 9.02 -8.37
N GLN A 168 -7.45 9.40 -9.30
CA GLN A 168 -6.28 8.63 -9.71
C GLN A 168 -5.06 9.51 -9.47
N VAL A 169 -3.95 8.89 -9.10
CA VAL A 169 -2.68 9.62 -9.02
C VAL A 169 -2.21 9.92 -10.44
N PRO A 170 -2.08 11.19 -10.84
CA PRO A 170 -1.63 11.57 -12.18
C PRO A 170 -0.20 11.07 -12.47
N ASP A 171 0.09 10.83 -13.72
CA ASP A 171 1.38 10.30 -14.14
C ASP A 171 2.54 11.27 -13.89
N ASP A 172 2.30 12.55 -14.05
CA ASP A 172 3.26 13.62 -13.76
C ASP A 172 3.62 13.65 -12.27
N VAL A 173 2.65 13.45 -11.38
CA VAL A 173 2.91 13.33 -9.93
C VAL A 173 3.81 12.13 -9.63
N VAL A 174 3.56 10.99 -10.28
CA VAL A 174 4.44 9.82 -10.11
C VAL A 174 5.85 10.11 -10.62
N ASP A 175 5.96 10.74 -11.78
CA ASP A 175 7.26 11.09 -12.37
C ASP A 175 8.02 12.12 -11.52
N ASP A 176 7.34 13.13 -10.97
CA ASP A 176 7.93 14.12 -10.05
C ASP A 176 8.45 13.45 -8.77
N VAL A 177 7.65 12.57 -8.15
CA VAL A 177 8.08 11.81 -6.96
C VAL A 177 9.34 11.01 -7.26
N LEU A 178 9.39 10.28 -8.37
CA LEU A 178 10.54 9.47 -8.74
C LEU A 178 11.76 10.32 -9.07
N GLU A 179 11.56 11.50 -9.68
CA GLU A 179 12.66 12.41 -9.98
C GLU A 179 13.28 12.99 -8.69
N VAL A 180 12.44 13.40 -7.73
CA VAL A 180 12.89 13.88 -6.41
C VAL A 180 13.63 12.77 -5.65
N LEU A 181 13.11 11.55 -5.66
CA LEU A 181 13.77 10.42 -5.02
C LEU A 181 15.14 10.11 -5.62
N ARG A 182 15.26 10.22 -6.95
CA ARG A 182 16.50 9.92 -7.68
C ARG A 182 17.57 11.00 -7.50
N ARG A 183 17.18 12.27 -7.55
CA ARG A 183 18.12 13.41 -7.52
C ARG A 183 18.32 13.98 -6.12
N GLY A 184 17.43 13.67 -5.21
CA GLY A 184 17.25 14.46 -4.01
C GLY A 184 16.65 15.84 -4.34
N LEU A 185 16.40 16.64 -3.30
CA LEU A 185 16.07 18.05 -3.51
C LEU A 185 17.30 18.73 -4.09
N PRO A 186 17.16 19.56 -5.15
CA PRO A 186 18.28 20.30 -5.70
C PRO A 186 18.92 21.12 -4.59
N PRO A 187 20.27 21.18 -4.50
CA PRO A 187 20.92 22.04 -3.52
C PRO A 187 20.41 23.46 -3.74
N LEU A 188 20.12 24.15 -2.64
CA LEU A 188 19.90 25.59 -2.67
C LEU A 188 21.08 26.18 -3.46
N GLY A 189 20.78 26.98 -4.48
CA GLY A 189 21.81 27.69 -5.25
C GLY A 189 22.79 28.39 -4.29
N PRO A 190 24.01 28.68 -4.71
CA PRO A 190 24.99 29.34 -3.82
C PRO A 190 24.32 30.59 -3.21
N PRO A 191 24.54 30.86 -1.91
CA PRO A 191 23.94 32.01 -1.25
C PRO A 191 24.23 33.24 -2.11
N ALA A 192 23.19 34.04 -2.38
CA ALA A 192 23.35 35.26 -3.12
C ALA A 192 24.49 36.03 -2.51
N ARG A 193 25.54 36.31 -3.28
CA ARG A 193 26.65 37.14 -2.81
C ARG A 193 26.04 38.48 -2.43
N HIS A 194 26.05 38.80 -1.15
CA HIS A 194 25.75 40.16 -0.70
C HIS A 194 26.78 41.07 -1.40
N VAL A 195 26.35 41.78 -2.43
CA VAL A 195 27.10 42.90 -2.98
C VAL A 195 26.96 43.98 -1.92
N SER A 196 28.02 44.12 -1.10
CA SER A 196 28.16 45.26 -0.21
C SER A 196 28.36 46.48 -1.10
N SER A 197 27.42 47.39 -1.05
CA SER A 197 27.53 48.75 -1.61
C SER A 197 28.30 49.61 -0.65
#